data_5b9f7459025e5ad21146f38f6452e710
#
_entry.id   5b9f7459025e5ad21146f38f6452e710
#
_cell.length_a   1.000
_cell.length_b   1.000
_cell.length_c   1.000
_cell.angle_alpha   90.00
_cell.angle_beta   90.00
_cell.angle_gamma   90.00
#
_symmetry.space_group_name_H-M   'P 1'
#
loop_
_entity.id
_entity.type
_entity.pdbx_description
1 polymer ?
#
loop_
_entity_poly.entity_id
_entity_poly.type
_entity_poly.pdbx_seq_one_letter_code
_entity_poly.pdbx_strand_id
1 'polypeptide(L)'
;GSSIDNRMWKRGSGTWPFKCERVFIQHNRLMNAHGPQDSYSAHIDYGCKDVVIQYNLSFNNEGGFAEVLGDNVNCGFRYNISINDGYREDPDGLQWNKKGKIFWVSTFCGGPTRCPSEGTFFYNNTIYVDSTLNPEIYVWPESGDVHILNNLVYMESSGEILESYLETQD
;
A
#
# COMPACT_ATOMS: atom_id res chain seq x y z
N GLY A 1 -9.01 13.38 3.66
CA GLY A 1 -9.76 12.19 3.36
C GLY A 1 -11.20 12.57 3.11
N SER A 2 -11.85 11.82 2.35
CA SER A 2 -13.21 12.09 2.04
C SER A 2 -14.05 10.91 2.41
N SER A 3 -15.02 11.17 3.14
CA SER A 3 -16.00 10.20 3.59
C SER A 3 -17.25 10.12 2.72
N ILE A 4 -17.25 10.75 1.54
CA ILE A 4 -18.48 10.84 0.75
C ILE A 4 -18.25 10.21 -0.61
N ASP A 5 -18.91 9.07 -0.85
CA ASP A 5 -18.82 8.27 -2.08
C ASP A 5 -19.36 8.93 -3.35
N ASN A 6 -19.85 10.13 -3.27
CA ASN A 6 -20.41 10.86 -4.41
C ASN A 6 -19.35 11.57 -5.26
N ARG A 7 -18.08 11.30 -5.04
CA ARG A 7 -17.03 11.93 -5.82
C ARG A 7 -16.85 11.28 -7.16
N MET A 8 -16.73 12.11 -8.17
CA MET A 8 -16.54 11.69 -9.55
C MET A 8 -15.33 10.78 -9.74
N TRP A 9 -14.30 10.91 -8.90
CA TRP A 9 -13.05 10.16 -9.01
C TRP A 9 -12.93 8.98 -8.06
N LYS A 10 -13.74 8.90 -7.02
CA LYS A 10 -13.82 7.77 -6.08
C LYS A 10 -12.46 7.30 -5.51
N ARG A 11 -11.49 8.19 -5.36
CA ARG A 11 -10.13 7.93 -4.89
C ARG A 11 -9.83 8.77 -3.65
N GLY A 12 -9.12 8.25 -2.69
CA GLY A 12 -8.91 8.99 -1.47
C GLY A 12 -7.90 8.42 -0.50
N SER A 13 -6.65 8.27 -0.89
CA SER A 13 -5.58 7.95 0.06
C SER A 13 -5.33 9.09 1.05
N GLY A 14 -4.84 8.77 2.24
CA GLY A 14 -4.57 9.74 3.30
C GLY A 14 -3.47 10.73 2.92
N THR A 15 -2.44 10.27 2.22
CA THR A 15 -1.37 11.09 1.64
C THR A 15 -0.90 10.49 0.33
N TRP A 16 -0.38 11.35 -0.56
CA TRP A 16 -0.12 10.97 -1.93
C TRP A 16 1.05 11.77 -2.55
N PRO A 17 2.32 11.42 -2.28
CA PRO A 17 3.46 11.97 -3.00
C PRO A 17 3.48 11.47 -4.46
N PHE A 18 3.70 12.39 -5.39
CA PHE A 18 3.70 12.16 -6.84
C PHE A 18 4.82 12.93 -7.51
N LYS A 19 5.64 12.25 -8.32
CA LYS A 19 6.76 12.86 -9.06
C LYS A 19 7.58 13.83 -8.22
N CYS A 20 7.95 13.41 -7.05
CA CYS A 20 8.68 14.22 -6.08
C CYS A 20 9.96 13.54 -5.61
N GLU A 21 10.82 14.30 -4.97
CA GLU A 21 12.12 13.84 -4.53
C GLU A 21 12.43 14.31 -3.11
N ARG A 22 13.07 13.44 -2.30
CA ARG A 22 13.51 13.73 -0.93
C ARG A 22 12.38 14.18 0.00
N VAL A 23 11.32 13.37 0.07
CA VAL A 23 10.14 13.65 0.91
C VAL A 23 10.09 12.70 2.09
N PHE A 24 9.88 13.25 3.28
CA PHE A 24 9.54 12.51 4.48
C PHE A 24 8.10 12.81 4.91
N ILE A 25 7.30 11.76 5.03
CA ILE A 25 5.93 11.84 5.58
C ILE A 25 5.97 11.09 6.90
N GLN A 26 5.89 11.85 8.00
CA GLN A 26 6.12 11.27 9.33
C GLN A 26 5.26 11.91 10.42
N HIS A 27 5.05 11.15 11.52
CA HIS A 27 4.33 11.59 12.71
C HIS A 27 2.88 12.00 12.43
N ASN A 28 2.25 11.37 11.44
CA ASN A 28 0.86 11.62 11.09
C ASN A 28 -0.06 10.51 11.61
N ARG A 29 -1.36 10.82 11.67
CA ARG A 29 -2.43 9.86 11.80
C ARG A 29 -3.19 9.81 10.48
N LEU A 30 -3.08 8.71 9.76
CA LEU A 30 -3.64 8.48 8.45
C LEU A 30 -4.80 7.49 8.60
N MET A 31 -6.02 8.00 8.69
CA MET A 31 -7.15 7.22 9.19
C MET A 31 -8.39 7.41 8.33
N ASN A 32 -9.17 6.31 8.20
CA ASN A 32 -10.49 6.32 7.56
C ASN A 32 -10.48 6.82 6.11
N ALA A 33 -9.43 6.53 5.35
CA ALA A 33 -9.47 6.70 3.91
C ALA A 33 -10.50 5.73 3.33
N HIS A 34 -11.42 6.23 2.53
CA HIS A 34 -12.56 5.48 2.05
C HIS A 34 -12.86 5.76 0.58
N GLY A 35 -13.22 4.74 -0.15
CA GLY A 35 -13.61 4.81 -1.57
C GLY A 35 -13.25 3.54 -2.34
N PRO A 36 -13.91 3.28 -3.47
CA PRO A 36 -13.78 2.02 -4.19
C PRO A 36 -12.45 1.84 -4.94
N GLN A 37 -11.61 2.86 -4.98
CA GLN A 37 -10.26 2.81 -5.58
C GLN A 37 -9.25 3.49 -4.67
N ASP A 38 -8.00 3.10 -4.76
CA ASP A 38 -6.93 3.58 -3.89
C ASP A 38 -7.35 3.47 -2.41
N SER A 39 -7.54 4.58 -1.71
CA SER A 39 -8.01 4.63 -0.31
C SER A 39 -7.08 3.94 0.68
N TYR A 40 -5.79 4.01 0.41
CA TYR A 40 -4.73 3.59 1.32
C TYR A 40 -4.45 4.67 2.38
N SER A 41 -3.82 4.27 3.45
CA SER A 41 -3.33 5.27 4.41
C SER A 41 -2.32 6.19 3.74
N ALA A 42 -1.40 5.62 3.01
CA ALA A 42 -0.42 6.35 2.23
C ALA A 42 -0.14 5.64 0.91
N HIS A 43 0.09 6.43 -0.12
CA HIS A 43 0.29 5.99 -1.48
C HIS A 43 1.50 6.70 -2.06
N ILE A 44 2.59 6.01 -2.35
CA ILE A 44 3.70 6.54 -3.14
C ILE A 44 3.37 6.32 -4.60
N ASP A 45 2.98 7.39 -5.29
CA ASP A 45 2.64 7.33 -6.71
C ASP A 45 3.91 7.22 -7.56
N TYR A 46 3.78 7.10 -8.86
CA TYR A 46 4.92 6.86 -9.73
C TYR A 46 5.85 8.07 -9.90
N GLY A 47 7.10 7.79 -10.24
CA GLY A 47 8.11 8.79 -10.54
C GLY A 47 8.64 9.53 -9.30
N CYS A 48 8.60 8.91 -8.13
CA CYS A 48 9.16 9.45 -6.90
C CYS A 48 10.58 8.94 -6.68
N LYS A 49 11.39 9.74 -5.96
CA LYS A 49 12.74 9.36 -5.56
C LYS A 49 13.03 9.76 -4.12
N ASP A 50 13.65 8.86 -3.37
CA ASP A 50 14.01 9.09 -1.97
C ASP A 50 12.80 9.54 -1.12
N VAL A 51 11.65 8.90 -1.29
CA VAL A 51 10.43 9.16 -0.51
C VAL A 51 10.29 8.13 0.59
N VAL A 52 10.19 8.59 1.83
CA VAL A 52 10.05 7.74 3.00
C VAL A 52 8.82 8.11 3.82
N ILE A 53 7.97 7.13 4.05
CA ILE A 53 6.79 7.23 4.91
C ILE A 53 7.10 6.49 6.20
N GLN A 54 7.23 7.25 7.32
CA GLN A 54 7.74 6.69 8.57
C GLN A 54 7.07 7.27 9.82
N TYR A 55 7.08 6.49 10.90
CA TYR A 55 6.57 6.91 12.23
C TYR A 55 5.12 7.41 12.19
N ASN A 56 4.30 6.87 11.29
CA ASN A 56 2.90 7.21 11.21
C ASN A 56 2.04 6.14 11.89
N LEU A 57 0.86 6.55 12.36
CA LEU A 57 -0.22 5.66 12.74
C LEU A 57 -1.23 5.59 11.60
N SER A 58 -1.43 4.41 11.09
CA SER A 58 -2.46 4.08 10.10
C SER A 58 -3.60 3.31 10.77
N PHE A 59 -4.85 3.65 10.44
CA PHE A 59 -5.98 2.99 11.05
C PHE A 59 -7.21 3.01 10.14
N ASN A 60 -7.81 1.81 9.92
CA ASN A 60 -9.12 1.68 9.29
C ASN A 60 -9.22 2.35 7.91
N ASN A 61 -8.22 2.14 7.05
CA ASN A 61 -8.24 2.61 5.67
C ASN A 61 -8.75 1.50 4.75
N GLU A 62 -9.72 1.81 3.90
CA GLU A 62 -10.44 0.82 3.11
C GLU A 62 -9.55 0.08 2.11
N GLY A 63 -8.72 0.80 1.37
CA GLY A 63 -7.81 0.23 0.38
C GLY A 63 -6.66 -0.54 1.01
N GLY A 64 -6.14 -0.04 2.10
CA GLY A 64 -5.03 -0.69 2.79
C GLY A 64 -4.07 0.23 3.51
N PHE A 65 -2.97 -0.38 3.95
CA PHE A 65 -1.93 0.37 4.65
C PHE A 65 -1.02 1.10 3.66
N ALA A 66 -0.39 0.41 2.74
CA ALA A 66 0.66 0.98 1.90
C ALA A 66 0.52 0.59 0.43
N GLU A 67 0.59 1.59 -0.43
CA GLU A 67 0.61 1.42 -1.88
C GLU A 67 1.86 2.07 -2.46
N VAL A 68 2.55 1.36 -3.37
CA VAL A 68 3.68 1.88 -4.13
C VAL A 68 3.48 1.55 -5.61
N LEU A 69 3.44 2.56 -6.45
CA LEU A 69 3.35 2.40 -7.90
C LEU A 69 4.76 2.25 -8.52
N GLY A 70 4.84 2.23 -9.84
CA GLY A 70 6.08 2.02 -10.57
C GLY A 70 6.94 3.26 -10.76
N ASP A 71 8.08 3.11 -11.44
CA ASP A 71 9.02 4.20 -11.76
C ASP A 71 9.52 4.97 -10.52
N ASN A 72 9.63 4.29 -9.39
CA ASN A 72 10.13 4.87 -8.14
C ASN A 72 11.56 4.44 -7.88
N VAL A 73 12.34 5.29 -7.23
CA VAL A 73 13.73 5.01 -6.84
C VAL A 73 13.91 5.23 -5.35
N ASN A 74 14.37 4.20 -4.64
CA ASN A 74 14.69 4.28 -3.20
C ASN A 74 13.52 4.81 -2.36
N CYS A 75 12.34 4.24 -2.50
CA CYS A 75 11.13 4.67 -1.81
C CYS A 75 10.64 3.59 -0.84
N GLY A 76 9.96 3.99 0.25
CA GLY A 76 9.44 2.95 1.13
C GLY A 76 8.74 3.42 2.42
N PHE A 77 8.32 2.41 3.18
CA PHE A 77 7.58 2.53 4.43
C PHE A 77 8.36 1.88 5.56
N ARG A 78 8.59 2.62 6.65
CA ARG A 78 9.30 2.08 7.81
C ARG A 78 8.79 2.63 9.13
N TYR A 79 8.91 1.84 10.18
CA TYR A 79 8.56 2.24 11.55
C TYR A 79 7.14 2.81 11.70
N ASN A 80 6.20 2.35 10.89
CA ASN A 80 4.80 2.73 11.01
C ASN A 80 4.05 1.67 11.83
N ILE A 81 2.91 2.09 12.36
CA ILE A 81 1.92 1.20 12.97
C ILE A 81 0.67 1.22 12.10
N SER A 82 0.21 0.06 11.67
CA SER A 82 -1.02 -0.14 10.92
C SER A 82 -1.99 -0.99 11.72
N ILE A 83 -3.23 -0.55 11.85
CA ILE A 83 -4.27 -1.24 12.59
C ILE A 83 -5.52 -1.32 11.72
N ASN A 84 -5.95 -2.54 11.41
CA ASN A 84 -7.17 -2.81 10.67
C ASN A 84 -7.30 -2.05 9.34
N ASP A 85 -6.20 -1.89 8.64
CA ASP A 85 -6.20 -1.38 7.28
C ASP A 85 -6.52 -2.49 6.27
N GLY A 86 -7.14 -2.13 5.16
CA GLY A 86 -7.46 -3.07 4.09
C GLY A 86 -8.78 -3.81 4.32
N TYR A 87 -9.78 -3.16 4.86
CA TYR A 87 -11.08 -3.79 5.12
C TYR A 87 -11.97 -3.89 3.87
N ARG A 88 -11.51 -3.44 2.70
CA ARG A 88 -12.28 -3.61 1.46
C ARG A 88 -12.47 -5.08 1.14
N GLU A 89 -13.72 -5.46 1.00
CA GLU A 89 -14.10 -6.70 0.34
C GLU A 89 -14.23 -6.46 -1.16
N ASP A 90 -14.03 -7.48 -1.97
CA ASP A 90 -14.24 -7.39 -3.41
C ASP A 90 -15.61 -8.00 -3.79
N PRO A 91 -16.71 -7.25 -3.67
CA PRO A 91 -18.04 -7.79 -3.91
C PRO A 91 -18.36 -8.01 -5.39
N ASP A 92 -17.69 -7.33 -6.30
CA ASP A 92 -18.16 -7.24 -7.69
C ASP A 92 -17.14 -7.69 -8.74
N GLY A 93 -16.03 -8.28 -8.33
CA GLY A 93 -15.01 -8.69 -9.29
C GLY A 93 -14.51 -7.53 -10.17
N LEU A 94 -14.48 -6.29 -9.66
CA LEU A 94 -13.93 -5.13 -10.37
C LEU A 94 -12.43 -5.30 -10.60
N GLN A 95 -11.97 -4.96 -11.75
CA GLN A 95 -10.65 -5.29 -12.27
C GLN A 95 -9.50 -4.82 -11.40
N TRP A 96 -8.65 -5.28 -10.92
CA TRP A 96 -7.30 -4.92 -10.50
C TRP A 96 -7.07 -4.15 -9.20
N ASN A 97 -8.03 -3.99 -8.33
CA ASN A 97 -7.69 -3.47 -7.01
C ASN A 97 -8.79 -3.56 -5.96
N LYS A 98 -9.16 -4.72 -5.62
CA LYS A 98 -10.47 -4.97 -5.10
C LYS A 98 -10.51 -5.32 -3.66
N LYS A 99 -9.68 -6.24 -3.28
CA LYS A 99 -9.54 -6.63 -1.90
C LYS A 99 -8.56 -5.70 -1.19
N GLY A 100 -8.80 -5.40 0.05
CA GLY A 100 -7.88 -4.61 0.86
C GLY A 100 -6.48 -5.21 0.92
N LYS A 101 -5.47 -4.36 1.05
CA LYS A 101 -4.06 -4.78 1.04
C LYS A 101 -3.32 -4.29 2.28
N ILE A 102 -2.45 -5.09 2.81
CA ILE A 102 -1.42 -4.63 3.74
C ILE A 102 -0.37 -3.83 2.95
N PHE A 103 0.23 -4.47 1.96
CA PHE A 103 1.12 -3.83 1.00
C PHE A 103 0.62 -4.09 -0.40
N TRP A 104 0.64 -3.09 -1.24
CA TRP A 104 0.46 -3.24 -2.67
C TRP A 104 1.56 -2.54 -3.42
N VAL A 105 2.27 -3.29 -4.27
CA VAL A 105 3.30 -2.78 -5.16
C VAL A 105 2.90 -3.08 -6.60
N SER A 106 2.98 -2.10 -7.48
CA SER A 106 2.67 -2.26 -8.88
C SER A 106 3.68 -1.58 -9.79
N THR A 107 3.57 -1.84 -11.08
CA THR A 107 4.41 -1.26 -12.14
C THR A 107 3.73 -0.13 -12.90
N PHE A 108 2.61 0.40 -12.38
CA PHE A 108 1.88 1.47 -13.03
C PHE A 108 2.67 2.79 -12.99
N CYS A 109 2.82 3.46 -14.13
CA CYS A 109 3.51 4.73 -14.26
C CYS A 109 2.77 5.75 -15.15
N GLY A 110 1.43 5.73 -15.05
CA GLY A 110 0.59 6.73 -15.70
C GLY A 110 0.10 6.37 -17.10
N GLY A 111 0.35 5.16 -17.59
CA GLY A 111 -0.05 4.72 -18.93
C GLY A 111 -0.07 3.19 -19.09
N PRO A 112 -0.14 2.70 -20.31
CA PRO A 112 -0.12 1.27 -20.59
C PRO A 112 1.29 0.64 -20.40
N THR A 113 2.33 1.46 -20.45
CA THR A 113 3.70 1.01 -20.18
C THR A 113 3.85 0.59 -18.74
N ARG A 114 4.64 -0.43 -18.51
CA ARG A 114 4.99 -0.92 -17.17
C ARG A 114 6.38 -0.44 -16.82
N CYS A 115 6.54 0.11 -15.63
CA CYS A 115 7.78 0.68 -15.16
C CYS A 115 8.14 0.05 -13.81
N PRO A 116 9.09 -0.88 -13.77
CA PRO A 116 9.60 -1.37 -12.50
C PRO A 116 10.20 -0.24 -11.67
N SER A 117 10.21 -0.42 -10.37
CA SER A 117 10.88 0.49 -9.42
C SER A 117 12.26 -0.02 -9.06
N GLU A 118 13.16 0.89 -8.65
CA GLU A 118 14.50 0.57 -8.15
C GLU A 118 14.57 0.79 -6.64
N GLY A 119 14.46 -0.29 -5.86
CA GLY A 119 14.50 -0.23 -4.40
C GLY A 119 13.20 0.26 -3.76
N THR A 120 12.23 -0.64 -3.61
CA THR A 120 11.02 -0.43 -2.81
C THR A 120 11.18 -1.16 -1.48
N PHE A 121 11.01 -0.45 -0.36
CA PHE A 121 11.32 -0.98 0.96
C PHE A 121 10.14 -0.91 1.92
N PHE A 122 9.80 -2.05 2.55
CA PHE A 122 8.88 -2.13 3.68
C PHE A 122 9.63 -2.77 4.85
N TYR A 123 9.98 -2.00 5.88
CA TYR A 123 10.72 -2.58 6.99
C TYR A 123 10.39 -1.97 8.36
N ASN A 124 10.49 -2.83 9.38
CA ASN A 124 10.22 -2.46 10.76
C ASN A 124 8.84 -1.81 10.97
N ASN A 125 7.83 -2.17 10.18
CA ASN A 125 6.46 -1.77 10.44
C ASN A 125 5.80 -2.79 11.38
N THR A 126 4.85 -2.33 12.18
CA THR A 126 4.00 -3.17 13.02
C THR A 126 2.58 -3.13 12.48
N ILE A 127 2.03 -4.29 12.14
CA ILE A 127 0.74 -4.41 11.48
C ILE A 127 -0.14 -5.36 12.29
N TYR A 128 -1.30 -4.87 12.68
CA TYR A 128 -2.34 -5.64 13.35
C TYR A 128 -3.60 -5.69 12.51
N VAL A 129 -4.15 -6.88 12.34
CA VAL A 129 -5.41 -7.15 11.63
C VAL A 129 -6.27 -8.07 12.47
N ASP A 130 -7.49 -7.64 12.81
CA ASP A 130 -8.41 -8.46 13.57
C ASP A 130 -9.04 -9.60 12.74
N SER A 131 -9.78 -10.48 13.42
CA SER A 131 -10.35 -11.70 12.82
C SER A 131 -11.45 -11.43 11.78
N THR A 132 -11.95 -10.22 11.67
CA THR A 132 -13.02 -9.87 10.72
C THR A 132 -12.49 -9.46 9.35
N LEU A 133 -11.20 -9.21 9.23
CA LEU A 133 -10.55 -8.71 8.03
C LEU A 133 -9.60 -9.76 7.44
N ASN A 134 -9.40 -9.68 6.14
CA ASN A 134 -8.48 -10.55 5.43
C ASN A 134 -7.75 -9.82 4.29
N PRO A 135 -6.98 -8.77 4.59
CA PRO A 135 -6.21 -8.05 3.58
C PRO A 135 -5.04 -8.89 3.06
N GLU A 136 -4.58 -8.55 1.88
CA GLU A 136 -3.50 -9.27 1.19
C GLU A 136 -2.20 -8.45 1.18
N ILE A 137 -1.08 -9.16 1.07
CA ILE A 137 0.18 -8.59 0.57
C ILE A 137 0.26 -8.93 -0.90
N TYR A 138 0.37 -7.91 -1.75
CA TYR A 138 0.40 -8.09 -3.19
C TYR A 138 1.55 -7.32 -3.82
N VAL A 139 2.48 -8.04 -4.40
CA VAL A 139 3.57 -7.50 -5.21
C VAL A 139 3.35 -7.94 -6.65
N TRP A 140 3.13 -6.96 -7.53
CA TRP A 140 2.91 -7.26 -8.95
C TRP A 140 4.17 -7.89 -9.56
N PRO A 141 4.06 -8.91 -10.39
CA PRO A 141 5.19 -9.41 -11.17
C PRO A 141 5.87 -8.27 -11.91
N GLU A 142 7.19 -8.29 -11.98
CA GLU A 142 7.99 -7.25 -12.63
C GLU A 142 8.02 -5.89 -11.89
N SER A 143 7.57 -5.81 -10.64
CA SER A 143 7.62 -4.56 -9.85
C SER A 143 9.05 -4.03 -9.61
N GLY A 144 10.05 -4.83 -9.89
CA GLY A 144 11.44 -4.50 -9.66
C GLY A 144 11.91 -4.96 -8.27
N ASP A 145 12.85 -4.25 -7.73
CA ASP A 145 13.55 -4.60 -6.50
C ASP A 145 12.70 -4.25 -5.26
N VAL A 146 12.02 -5.24 -4.67
CA VAL A 146 11.12 -5.07 -3.53
C VAL A 146 11.63 -5.83 -2.31
N HIS A 147 11.83 -5.12 -1.21
CA HIS A 147 12.33 -5.65 0.05
C HIS A 147 11.30 -5.54 1.18
N ILE A 148 10.88 -6.66 1.72
CA ILE A 148 9.97 -6.75 2.86
C ILE A 148 10.75 -7.37 4.03
N LEU A 149 11.21 -6.54 4.97
CA LEU A 149 12.19 -6.94 5.98
C LEU A 149 11.73 -6.56 7.41
N ASN A 150 11.87 -7.48 8.34
CA ASN A 150 11.66 -7.22 9.78
C ASN A 150 10.30 -6.57 10.12
N ASN A 151 9.27 -6.79 9.35
CA ASN A 151 7.94 -6.34 9.73
C ASN A 151 7.31 -7.32 10.72
N LEU A 152 6.62 -6.81 11.72
CA LEU A 152 5.75 -7.60 12.57
C LEU A 152 4.33 -7.56 12.02
N VAL A 153 3.84 -8.67 11.52
CA VAL A 153 2.46 -8.80 11.02
C VAL A 153 1.72 -9.78 11.93
N TYR A 154 0.71 -9.29 12.62
CA TYR A 154 -0.18 -10.11 13.42
C TYR A 154 -1.60 -10.05 12.85
N MET A 155 -2.08 -11.18 12.37
CA MET A 155 -3.44 -11.36 11.86
C MET A 155 -4.17 -12.38 12.73
N GLU A 156 -5.33 -12.00 13.24
CA GLU A 156 -6.19 -12.93 14.00
C GLU A 156 -6.95 -13.90 13.08
N SER A 157 -7.11 -13.55 11.82
CA SER A 157 -7.70 -14.43 10.80
C SER A 157 -6.63 -15.36 10.22
N SER A 158 -7.06 -16.45 9.60
CA SER A 158 -6.19 -17.37 8.86
C SER A 158 -5.73 -16.80 7.51
N GLY A 159 -5.50 -15.49 7.43
CA GLY A 159 -5.13 -14.81 6.20
C GLY A 159 -3.92 -15.45 5.53
N GLU A 160 -4.07 -15.81 4.28
CA GLU A 160 -2.98 -16.28 3.45
C GLU A 160 -2.05 -15.09 3.13
N ILE A 161 -0.82 -15.17 3.61
CA ILE A 161 0.26 -14.47 2.94
C ILE A 161 0.40 -15.19 1.61
N LEU A 162 0.00 -14.56 0.51
CA LEU A 162 0.09 -15.17 -0.80
C LEU A 162 1.55 -15.42 -1.15
N GLU A 163 2.04 -16.62 -0.89
CA GLU A 163 3.38 -17.09 -1.30
C GLU A 163 3.57 -17.11 -2.82
N SER A 164 2.49 -16.95 -3.60
CA SER A 164 2.51 -17.19 -5.04
C SER A 164 3.29 -16.17 -5.88
N TYR A 165 3.88 -15.15 -5.28
CA TYR A 165 4.67 -14.15 -5.99
C TYR A 165 6.04 -13.85 -5.37
N LEU A 166 6.43 -14.58 -4.37
CA LEU A 166 7.79 -14.66 -3.90
C LEU A 166 8.50 -15.81 -4.64
N GLU A 167 8.54 -15.77 -5.96
CA GLU A 167 9.55 -16.55 -6.66
C GLU A 167 10.90 -15.96 -6.25
N THR A 168 11.57 -16.63 -5.35
CA THR A 168 12.98 -16.42 -5.08
C THR A 168 13.71 -16.66 -6.40
N GLN A 169 14.17 -15.60 -7.01
CA GLN A 169 15.20 -15.75 -8.03
C GLN A 169 16.48 -16.16 -7.28
N ASP A 170 16.82 -17.44 -7.39
CA ASP A 170 18.14 -17.96 -7.03
C ASP A 170 19.22 -17.35 -7.94
#